data_a46f5bbb6daa7b9787705654543f2d8b
#
_entry.id   a46f5bbb6daa7b9787705654543f2d8b
#
_cell.length_a   1.000
_cell.length_b   1.000
_cell.length_c   1.000
_cell.angle_alpha   90.00
_cell.angle_beta   90.00
_cell.angle_gamma   90.00
#
_symmetry.space_group_name_H-M   'P 1'
#
loop_
_entity.id
_entity.type
_entity.pdbx_description
1 polymer ?
#
loop_
_entity_poly.entity_id
_entity_poly.type
_entity_poly.pdbx_seq_one_letter_code
_entity_poly.pdbx_strand_id
1 'polypeptide(L)'
;ESGWGYVWGTYGDVLTESLFAYKLEQYPDGVGSYEDFIRANWLGGRTTDCVGLIKGYGWLSTETMTIDYGTHGMPDIGANQMYYSATESGTIDTMPDIPGLAVWHDGHIGVYIGGGQVIEAMGTKYGVVKTELAGRGWTHWLKIPYINYD
;
A
#
# COMPACT_ATOMS: atom_id res chain seq x y z
N GLU A 1 3.91 1.23 -10.73
CA GLU A 1 4.26 0.24 -11.79
C GLU A 1 5.76 -0.02 -11.93
N SER A 2 6.58 0.25 -10.94
CA SER A 2 8.03 0.11 -11.03
C SER A 2 8.53 -1.31 -10.72
N GLY A 3 7.64 -2.31 -10.73
CA GLY A 3 8.01 -3.69 -10.42
C GLY A 3 8.21 -3.95 -8.93
N TRP A 4 7.63 -3.13 -8.07
CA TRP A 4 7.70 -3.35 -6.63
C TRP A 4 7.01 -4.65 -6.24
N GLY A 5 7.63 -5.37 -5.32
CA GLY A 5 7.08 -6.59 -4.79
C GLY A 5 6.13 -6.36 -3.63
N TYR A 6 5.52 -7.44 -3.18
CA TYR A 6 4.64 -7.43 -2.02
C TYR A 6 5.24 -8.27 -0.90
N VAL A 7 5.42 -7.64 0.26
CA VAL A 7 5.77 -8.32 1.51
C VAL A 7 4.96 -7.69 2.63
N TRP A 8 4.23 -8.50 3.37
CA TRP A 8 3.41 -8.05 4.49
C TRP A 8 4.25 -7.28 5.51
N GLY A 9 3.76 -6.11 5.89
CA GLY A 9 4.43 -5.27 6.87
C GLY A 9 5.52 -4.37 6.33
N THR A 10 5.73 -4.30 5.01
CA THR A 10 6.67 -3.36 4.38
C THR A 10 5.92 -2.15 3.80
N TYR A 11 6.64 -1.07 3.53
CA TYR A 11 6.04 0.20 3.11
C TYR A 11 6.89 0.98 2.10
N GLY A 12 7.56 0.26 1.21
CA GLY A 12 8.30 0.86 0.10
C GLY A 12 9.81 0.81 0.23
N ASP A 13 10.35 0.26 1.30
CA ASP A 13 11.78 0.09 1.50
C ASP A 13 12.36 -0.96 0.56
N VAL A 14 13.66 -0.87 0.34
CA VAL A 14 14.39 -1.97 -0.29
C VAL A 14 14.40 -3.17 0.66
N LEU A 15 13.97 -4.33 0.17
CA LEU A 15 13.97 -5.57 0.94
C LEU A 15 15.39 -6.14 1.00
N THR A 16 16.13 -5.74 2.01
CA THR A 16 17.47 -6.28 2.28
C THR A 16 17.35 -7.64 2.98
N GLU A 17 18.45 -8.40 3.03
CA GLU A 17 18.47 -9.66 3.78
C GLU A 17 18.09 -9.45 5.26
N SER A 18 18.56 -8.37 5.88
CA SER A 18 18.25 -8.09 7.29
C SER A 18 16.78 -7.72 7.49
N LEU A 19 16.20 -6.92 6.59
CA LEU A 19 14.78 -6.60 6.67
C LEU A 19 13.92 -7.83 6.42
N PHE A 20 14.29 -8.66 5.45
CA PHE A 20 13.59 -9.89 5.17
C PHE A 20 13.61 -10.85 6.38
N ALA A 21 14.76 -11.02 6.99
CA ALA A 21 14.90 -11.84 8.21
C ALA A 21 14.00 -11.32 9.34
N TYR A 22 13.95 -10.01 9.52
CA TYR A 22 13.09 -9.37 10.52
C TYR A 22 11.60 -9.64 10.24
N LYS A 23 11.18 -9.53 8.98
CA LYS A 23 9.78 -9.77 8.58
C LYS A 23 9.40 -11.24 8.68
N LEU A 24 10.32 -12.15 8.39
CA LEU A 24 10.10 -13.59 8.60
C LEU A 24 9.84 -13.91 10.07
N GLU A 25 10.59 -13.30 10.97
CA GLU A 25 10.40 -13.45 12.42
C GLU A 25 9.10 -12.80 12.90
N GLN A 26 8.81 -11.59 12.40
CA GLN A 26 7.64 -10.81 12.81
C GLN A 26 6.33 -11.43 12.30
N TYR A 27 6.33 -11.97 11.09
CA TYR A 27 5.13 -12.50 10.42
C TYR A 27 5.39 -13.89 9.86
N PRO A 28 5.51 -14.92 10.71
CA PRO A 28 5.86 -16.28 10.24
C PRO A 28 4.84 -16.86 9.26
N ASP A 29 3.55 -16.52 9.39
CA ASP A 29 2.52 -16.99 8.48
C ASP A 29 2.41 -16.10 7.23
N GLY A 30 2.30 -14.78 7.43
CA GLY A 30 2.10 -13.83 6.34
C GLY A 30 3.31 -13.63 5.45
N VAL A 31 4.51 -13.85 5.96
CA VAL A 31 5.77 -13.73 5.21
C VAL A 31 6.45 -15.10 5.06
N GLY A 32 6.58 -15.84 6.15
CA GLY A 32 7.30 -17.13 6.15
C GLY A 32 6.68 -18.17 5.23
N SER A 33 5.35 -18.19 5.08
CA SER A 33 4.67 -19.11 4.16
C SER A 33 5.06 -18.88 2.69
N TYR A 34 5.63 -17.71 2.37
CA TYR A 34 6.03 -17.32 1.02
C TYR A 34 7.54 -17.08 0.90
N GLU A 35 8.33 -17.59 1.84
CA GLU A 35 9.77 -17.29 1.91
C GLU A 35 10.49 -17.57 0.59
N ASP A 36 10.29 -18.73 0.00
CA ASP A 36 10.97 -19.11 -1.26
C ASP A 36 10.56 -18.20 -2.41
N PHE A 37 9.28 -17.89 -2.51
CA PHE A 37 8.77 -17.00 -3.56
C PHE A 37 9.34 -15.58 -3.43
N ILE A 38 9.36 -15.04 -2.22
CA ILE A 38 9.86 -13.69 -1.95
C ILE A 38 11.35 -13.62 -2.26
N ARG A 39 12.11 -14.64 -1.82
CA ARG A 39 13.55 -14.71 -2.08
C ARG A 39 13.87 -14.77 -3.57
N ALA A 40 13.05 -15.51 -4.33
CA ALA A 40 13.25 -15.64 -5.77
C ALA A 40 12.82 -14.41 -6.57
N ASN A 41 11.86 -13.62 -6.09
CA ASN A 41 11.22 -12.58 -6.90
C ASN A 41 11.40 -11.16 -6.36
N TRP A 42 11.38 -10.96 -5.04
CA TRP A 42 11.28 -9.63 -4.45
C TRP A 42 12.50 -9.17 -3.67
N LEU A 43 13.34 -10.09 -3.22
CA LEU A 43 14.52 -9.75 -2.41
C LEU A 43 15.46 -8.83 -3.21
N GLY A 44 15.90 -7.75 -2.58
CA GLY A 44 16.78 -6.76 -3.20
C GLY A 44 16.06 -5.61 -3.89
N GLY A 45 14.74 -5.73 -4.11
CA GLY A 45 13.92 -4.66 -4.67
C GLY A 45 13.07 -3.98 -3.61
N ARG A 46 12.34 -2.94 -4.00
CA ARG A 46 11.38 -2.30 -3.08
C ARG A 46 10.14 -3.17 -2.94
N THR A 47 9.61 -3.22 -1.72
CA THR A 47 8.41 -4.00 -1.40
C THR A 47 7.46 -3.19 -0.53
N THR A 48 6.17 -3.52 -0.60
CA THR A 48 5.15 -2.87 0.22
C THR A 48 3.97 -3.83 0.40
N ASP A 49 3.16 -3.62 1.44
CA ASP A 49 1.82 -4.20 1.50
C ASP A 49 0.79 -3.16 1.01
N CYS A 50 -0.50 -3.49 1.13
CA CYS A 50 -1.55 -2.65 0.53
C CYS A 50 -1.58 -1.23 1.12
N VAL A 51 -1.60 -1.09 2.42
CA VAL A 51 -1.62 0.22 3.08
C VAL A 51 -0.21 0.82 3.20
N GLY A 52 0.82 -0.01 3.16
CA GLY A 52 2.22 0.43 3.14
C GLY A 52 2.54 1.31 1.94
N LEU A 53 1.88 1.08 0.82
CA LEU A 53 2.00 1.93 -0.37
C LEU A 53 1.62 3.38 -0.06
N ILE A 54 0.59 3.59 0.72
CA ILE A 54 0.13 4.92 1.16
C ILE A 54 1.03 5.47 2.27
N LYS A 55 1.32 4.68 3.28
CA LYS A 55 2.18 5.08 4.39
C LYS A 55 3.57 5.45 3.91
N GLY A 56 4.12 4.65 3.00
CA GLY A 56 5.43 4.92 2.40
C GLY A 56 5.49 6.25 1.68
N TYR A 57 4.43 6.62 0.98
CA TYR A 57 4.33 7.95 0.38
C TYR A 57 4.37 9.06 1.45
N GLY A 58 3.61 8.90 2.53
CA GLY A 58 3.59 9.86 3.63
C GLY A 58 4.93 9.99 4.36
N TRP A 59 5.71 8.92 4.40
CA TRP A 59 7.01 8.87 5.06
C TRP A 59 8.19 9.13 4.12
N LEU A 60 7.93 9.36 2.83
CA LEU A 60 8.99 9.56 1.85
C LEU A 60 9.70 10.89 2.06
N SER A 61 11.02 10.82 2.20
CA SER A 61 11.89 11.99 2.09
C SER A 61 12.21 12.22 0.63
N THR A 62 11.72 13.34 0.07
CA THR A 62 11.97 13.68 -1.33
C THR A 62 13.41 14.13 -1.58
N GLU A 63 14.14 14.52 -0.53
CA GLU A 63 15.54 14.91 -0.64
C GLU A 63 16.45 13.70 -0.86
N THR A 64 16.20 12.61 -0.12
CA THR A 64 17.05 11.42 -0.14
C THR A 64 16.39 10.25 -0.86
N MET A 65 15.12 10.36 -1.20
CA MET A 65 14.30 9.27 -1.76
C MET A 65 14.28 8.03 -0.87
N THR A 66 14.30 8.24 0.43
CA THR A 66 14.24 7.19 1.45
C THR A 66 12.96 7.31 2.26
N ILE A 67 12.53 6.19 2.83
CA ILE A 67 11.37 6.15 3.72
C ILE A 67 11.82 6.52 5.14
N ASP A 68 11.25 7.60 5.67
CA ASP A 68 11.54 8.07 7.03
C ASP A 68 10.31 7.78 7.90
N TYR A 69 10.33 6.64 8.54
CA TYR A 69 9.21 6.08 9.30
C TYR A 69 8.67 7.06 10.33
N GLY A 70 7.35 7.27 10.30
CA GLY A 70 6.64 8.08 11.29
C GLY A 70 6.64 9.59 11.02
N THR A 71 7.21 10.05 9.91
CA THR A 71 7.24 11.49 9.59
C THR A 71 5.91 11.99 9.02
N HIS A 72 5.78 13.32 8.92
CA HIS A 72 4.66 14.04 8.29
C HIS A 72 3.29 13.71 8.91
N GLY A 73 3.26 13.21 10.14
CA GLY A 73 2.02 12.89 10.84
C GLY A 73 1.31 11.63 10.35
N MET A 74 1.85 10.94 9.35
CA MET A 74 1.24 9.70 8.86
C MET A 74 1.44 8.58 9.88
N PRO A 75 0.36 8.01 10.46
CA PRO A 75 0.48 6.93 11.45
C PRO A 75 0.72 5.58 10.80
N ASP A 76 1.27 4.65 11.57
CA ASP A 76 1.44 3.26 11.17
C ASP A 76 0.18 2.47 11.49
N ILE A 77 -0.78 2.51 10.58
CA ILE A 77 -2.09 1.86 10.74
C ILE A 77 -2.39 0.94 9.55
N GLY A 78 -3.30 0.00 9.76
CA GLY A 78 -3.74 -0.93 8.71
C GLY A 78 -4.77 -0.32 7.76
N ALA A 79 -5.15 -1.08 6.72
CA ALA A 79 -6.07 -0.63 5.68
C ALA A 79 -7.44 -0.23 6.25
N ASN A 80 -8.01 -1.04 7.13
CA ASN A 80 -9.31 -0.74 7.73
C ASN A 80 -9.26 0.49 8.62
N GLN A 81 -8.21 0.61 9.42
CA GLN A 81 -8.02 1.78 10.29
C GLN A 81 -7.84 3.05 9.46
N MET A 82 -7.16 2.98 8.33
CA MET A 82 -7.02 4.10 7.41
C MET A 82 -8.39 4.59 6.93
N TYR A 83 -9.26 3.65 6.52
CA TYR A 83 -10.63 3.98 6.11
C TYR A 83 -11.42 4.59 7.27
N TYR A 84 -11.39 3.98 8.45
CA TYR A 84 -12.15 4.47 9.61
C TYR A 84 -11.66 5.83 10.12
N SER A 85 -10.40 6.18 9.85
CA SER A 85 -9.83 7.47 10.22
C SER A 85 -10.16 8.60 9.23
N ALA A 86 -10.75 8.29 8.08
CA ALA A 86 -11.06 9.28 7.05
C ALA A 86 -12.15 10.23 7.51
N THR A 87 -11.95 11.52 7.23
CA THR A 87 -12.96 12.55 7.50
C THR A 87 -13.94 12.74 6.35
N GLU A 88 -13.57 12.28 5.16
CA GLU A 88 -14.41 12.35 3.97
C GLU A 88 -14.32 11.03 3.21
N SER A 89 -15.47 10.37 3.05
CA SER A 89 -15.57 9.06 2.39
C SER A 89 -16.99 8.86 1.87
N GLY A 90 -17.17 7.83 1.07
CA GLY A 90 -18.50 7.46 0.57
C GLY A 90 -18.47 6.09 -0.08
N THR A 91 -19.62 5.64 -0.55
CA THR A 91 -19.71 4.40 -1.33
C THR A 91 -19.05 4.58 -2.68
N ILE A 92 -18.59 3.47 -3.27
CA ILE A 92 -17.77 3.54 -4.50
C ILE A 92 -18.50 4.19 -5.68
N ASP A 93 -19.80 4.03 -5.75
CA ASP A 93 -20.64 4.63 -6.79
C ASP A 93 -20.75 6.16 -6.69
N THR A 94 -20.35 6.75 -5.55
CA THR A 94 -20.36 8.20 -5.33
C THR A 94 -18.98 8.83 -5.45
N MET A 95 -17.96 8.05 -5.80
CA MET A 95 -16.57 8.52 -5.84
C MET A 95 -16.40 9.62 -6.89
N PRO A 96 -15.88 10.80 -6.49
CA PRO A 96 -15.49 11.81 -7.48
C PRO A 96 -14.26 11.37 -8.26
N ASP A 97 -14.12 11.85 -9.49
CA ASP A 97 -12.98 11.52 -10.35
C ASP A 97 -11.76 12.37 -9.98
N ILE A 98 -11.17 12.07 -8.83
CA ILE A 98 -10.02 12.79 -8.29
C ILE A 98 -8.87 11.79 -8.08
N PRO A 99 -7.81 11.85 -8.92
CA PRO A 99 -6.62 11.00 -8.69
C PRO A 99 -6.02 11.25 -7.31
N GLY A 100 -5.60 10.17 -6.66
CA GLY A 100 -5.04 10.23 -5.30
C GLY A 100 -6.02 9.83 -4.21
N LEU A 101 -7.31 9.70 -4.50
CA LEU A 101 -8.26 9.12 -3.56
C LEU A 101 -7.90 7.65 -3.32
N ALA A 102 -8.17 7.16 -2.12
CA ALA A 102 -8.07 5.74 -1.85
C ALA A 102 -9.39 5.03 -2.16
N VAL A 103 -9.29 3.80 -2.59
CA VAL A 103 -10.42 2.87 -2.72
C VAL A 103 -10.22 1.72 -1.73
N TRP A 104 -11.30 1.25 -1.14
CA TRP A 104 -11.22 0.33 -0.01
C TRP A 104 -12.34 -0.70 -0.06
N HIS A 105 -12.02 -1.90 0.37
CA HIS A 105 -12.96 -2.89 0.89
C HIS A 105 -12.35 -3.52 2.14
N ASP A 106 -13.13 -4.25 2.90
CA ASP A 106 -12.63 -4.84 4.14
C ASP A 106 -11.32 -5.60 3.92
N GLY A 107 -10.27 -5.18 4.62
CA GLY A 107 -8.95 -5.81 4.58
C GLY A 107 -8.02 -5.37 3.45
N HIS A 108 -8.44 -4.45 2.57
CA HIS A 108 -7.59 -4.05 1.43
C HIS A 108 -7.85 -2.60 1.00
N ILE A 109 -6.79 -1.95 0.52
CA ILE A 109 -6.85 -0.56 0.08
C ILE A 109 -5.95 -0.37 -1.15
N GLY A 110 -6.36 0.51 -2.06
CA GLY A 110 -5.58 0.89 -3.23
C GLY A 110 -5.69 2.39 -3.46
N VAL A 111 -5.02 2.89 -4.49
CA VAL A 111 -5.02 4.31 -4.83
C VAL A 111 -5.58 4.50 -6.24
N TYR A 112 -6.63 5.32 -6.34
CA TYR A 112 -7.22 5.69 -7.62
C TYR A 112 -6.32 6.69 -8.34
N ILE A 113 -6.02 6.42 -9.61
CA ILE A 113 -5.12 7.27 -10.40
C ILE A 113 -5.82 8.01 -11.54
N GLY A 114 -7.14 7.96 -11.58
CA GLY A 114 -7.94 8.57 -12.65
C GLY A 114 -8.20 7.58 -13.79
N GLY A 115 -9.09 7.94 -14.69
CA GLY A 115 -9.39 7.13 -15.88
C GLY A 115 -9.96 5.74 -15.59
N GLY A 116 -10.54 5.54 -14.41
CA GLY A 116 -11.08 4.23 -14.01
C GLY A 116 -10.01 3.22 -13.61
N GLN A 117 -8.80 3.68 -13.24
CA GLN A 117 -7.67 2.79 -12.91
C GLN A 117 -7.18 2.99 -11.48
N VAL A 118 -6.62 1.93 -10.91
CA VAL A 118 -6.14 1.85 -9.53
C VAL A 118 -4.73 1.27 -9.52
N ILE A 119 -3.87 1.80 -8.65
CA ILE A 119 -2.60 1.16 -8.28
C ILE A 119 -2.82 0.50 -6.92
N GLU A 120 -2.50 -0.79 -6.82
CA GLU A 120 -2.66 -1.55 -5.59
C GLU A 120 -1.53 -2.54 -5.39
N ALA A 121 -1.13 -2.72 -4.13
CA ALA A 121 -0.25 -3.82 -3.74
C ALA A 121 -1.14 -5.05 -3.52
N MET A 122 -1.21 -5.90 -4.52
CA MET A 122 -2.29 -6.88 -4.69
C MET A 122 -2.08 -8.18 -3.91
N GLY A 123 -0.86 -8.47 -3.52
CA GLY A 123 -0.52 -9.67 -2.77
C GLY A 123 0.87 -10.19 -3.12
N THR A 124 1.36 -11.16 -2.35
CA THR A 124 2.75 -11.66 -2.45
C THR A 124 3.12 -12.10 -3.86
N LYS A 125 2.20 -12.75 -4.55
CA LYS A 125 2.48 -13.32 -5.89
C LYS A 125 2.36 -12.30 -7.02
N TYR A 126 1.84 -11.11 -6.75
CA TYR A 126 1.51 -10.11 -7.76
C TYR A 126 2.35 -8.84 -7.66
N GLY A 127 2.69 -8.44 -6.43
CA GLY A 127 3.37 -7.16 -6.18
C GLY A 127 2.44 -5.96 -6.36
N VAL A 128 3.03 -4.83 -6.71
CA VAL A 128 2.29 -3.58 -6.98
C VAL A 128 1.90 -3.56 -8.45
N VAL A 129 0.60 -3.48 -8.72
CA VAL A 129 0.04 -3.59 -10.07
C VAL A 129 -0.98 -2.48 -10.33
N LYS A 130 -1.21 -2.20 -11.61
CA LYS A 130 -2.30 -1.34 -12.06
C LYS A 130 -3.48 -2.22 -12.46
N THR A 131 -4.66 -1.90 -11.91
CA THR A 131 -5.89 -2.65 -12.16
C THR A 131 -7.01 -1.70 -12.58
N GLU A 132 -8.08 -2.25 -13.15
CA GLU A 132 -9.27 -1.47 -13.40
C GLU A 132 -10.07 -1.29 -12.10
N LEU A 133 -10.66 -0.12 -11.92
CA LEU A 133 -11.52 0.17 -10.76
C LEU A 133 -12.70 -0.80 -10.71
N ALA A 134 -13.32 -1.06 -11.85
CA ALA A 134 -14.46 -1.96 -11.95
C ALA A 134 -14.03 -3.42 -11.80
N GLY A 135 -14.85 -4.23 -11.13
CA GLY A 135 -14.62 -5.68 -11.04
C GLY A 135 -13.68 -6.12 -9.92
N ARG A 136 -13.14 -5.19 -9.13
CA ARG A 136 -12.23 -5.54 -8.02
C ARG A 136 -12.93 -5.63 -6.66
N GLY A 137 -14.24 -5.34 -6.61
CA GLY A 137 -14.99 -5.44 -5.36
C GLY A 137 -14.79 -4.29 -4.40
N TRP A 138 -14.27 -3.15 -4.85
CA TRP A 138 -14.17 -1.96 -4.02
C TRP A 138 -15.54 -1.53 -3.55
N THR A 139 -15.68 -1.21 -2.25
CA THR A 139 -16.97 -0.84 -1.66
C THR A 139 -17.06 0.65 -1.35
N HIS A 140 -15.96 1.28 -1.00
CA HIS A 140 -15.92 2.68 -0.58
C HIS A 140 -14.70 3.40 -1.14
N TRP A 141 -14.79 4.72 -1.15
CA TRP A 141 -13.65 5.61 -1.42
C TRP A 141 -13.42 6.49 -0.18
N LEU A 142 -12.23 7.05 -0.07
CA LEU A 142 -11.89 7.99 1.01
C LEU A 142 -10.83 8.98 0.55
N LYS A 143 -10.85 10.17 1.17
CA LYS A 143 -9.68 11.03 1.18
C LYS A 143 -8.73 10.49 2.23
N ILE A 144 -7.51 10.20 1.81
CA ILE A 144 -6.51 9.64 2.72
C ILE A 144 -6.20 10.68 3.79
N PRO A 145 -6.35 10.35 5.09
CA PRO A 145 -5.96 11.29 6.16
C PRO A 145 -4.49 11.69 6.01
N TYR A 146 -4.16 12.91 6.39
CA TYR A 146 -2.79 13.44 6.37
C TYR A 146 -2.25 13.75 4.97
N ILE A 147 -3.06 13.63 3.92
CA ILE A 147 -2.73 14.05 2.55
C ILE A 147 -3.59 15.26 2.18
N ASN A 148 -2.95 16.26 1.56
CA ASN A 148 -3.64 17.47 1.12
C ASN A 148 -4.19 17.25 -0.30
N TYR A 149 -5.50 17.49 -0.47
CA TYR A 149 -6.19 17.39 -1.76
C TYR A 149 -6.56 18.75 -2.35
N ASP A 150 -6.16 19.83 -1.71
CA ASP A 150 -6.47 21.20 -2.16
C ASP A 150 -5.56 21.69 -3.30
#